data_f263639d3961c19542388cc07d9d1597
#
_entry.id   f263639d3961c19542388cc07d9d1597
#
_cell.length_a   1.000
_cell.length_b   1.000
_cell.length_c   1.000
_cell.angle_alpha   90.00
_cell.angle_beta   90.00
_cell.angle_gamma   90.00
#
_symmetry.space_group_name_H-M   'P 1'
#
loop_
_entity.id
_entity.type
_entity.pdbx_description
1 polymer ?
#
loop_
_entity_poly.entity_id
_entity_poly.type
_entity_poly.pdbx_seq_one_letter_code
_entity_poly.pdbx_strand_id
1 'polypeptide(L)'
;MLQCTITTRCAAAMAALLLLAAPAAAQGNSSPEPGHALEGAALVRALRGGGYTLYFRHTATDFSQHDRAMTGYAECATQRNLSDAGRAQARAIGEAIRALGLPVGEVIASPFCRTMETGRLMFGRAEPSTIVRGYEGTSPANADYARLIALLASPPAPGTLRMITSHGNPFRAVAGPPHLGEGEAAVLKPAGASFVVVARIRPGDWAGLAESEREK
;
A
#
# COMPACT_ATOMS: atom_id res chain seq x y z
N MET A 1 30.50 48.84 76.92
CA MET A 1 29.54 47.79 76.45
C MET A 1 29.33 48.04 75.02
N LEU A 2 29.99 47.26 74.14
CA LEU A 2 29.94 47.40 72.68
C LEU A 2 29.12 46.23 72.10
N GLN A 3 28.04 46.55 71.39
CA GLN A 3 27.30 45.58 70.62
C GLN A 3 27.71 45.66 69.15
N CYS A 4 28.20 44.56 68.66
CA CYS A 4 28.56 44.38 67.32
C CYS A 4 27.43 43.68 66.55
N THR A 5 26.80 44.33 65.62
CA THR A 5 25.75 43.77 64.72
C THR A 5 26.34 43.37 63.37
N ILE A 6 26.34 42.06 63.09
CA ILE A 6 26.75 41.46 61.86
C ILE A 6 25.50 41.34 60.96
N THR A 7 25.46 42.03 59.83
CA THR A 7 24.43 41.90 58.82
C THR A 7 24.86 40.90 57.77
N THR A 8 24.20 39.76 57.72
CA THR A 8 24.40 38.72 56.68
C THR A 8 23.48 38.99 55.49
N ARG A 9 24.10 39.27 54.34
CA ARG A 9 23.38 39.39 53.06
C ARG A 9 23.23 38.02 52.45
N CYS A 10 22.00 37.49 52.32
CA CYS A 10 21.67 36.34 51.51
C CYS A 10 21.52 36.76 50.05
N ALA A 11 22.40 36.29 49.17
CA ALA A 11 22.23 36.41 47.72
C ALA A 11 21.44 35.23 47.22
N ALA A 12 20.23 35.49 46.75
CA ALA A 12 19.38 34.52 46.09
C ALA A 12 19.81 34.38 44.64
N ALA A 13 20.38 33.22 44.28
CA ALA A 13 20.69 32.89 42.89
C ALA A 13 19.39 32.30 42.22
N MET A 14 18.79 33.07 41.34
CA MET A 14 17.74 32.57 40.44
C MET A 14 18.39 31.78 39.31
N ALA A 15 18.23 30.46 39.33
CA ALA A 15 18.55 29.61 38.17
C ALA A 15 17.37 29.65 37.21
N ALA A 16 17.55 30.32 36.05
CA ALA A 16 16.61 30.31 34.97
C ALA A 16 16.72 28.98 34.20
N LEU A 17 15.73 28.11 34.30
CA LEU A 17 15.63 26.87 33.54
C LEU A 17 15.10 27.21 32.13
N LEU A 18 15.99 27.27 31.15
CA LEU A 18 15.63 27.38 29.73
C LEU A 18 15.13 26.01 29.24
N LEU A 19 13.83 25.86 29.12
CA LEU A 19 13.19 24.74 28.39
C LEU A 19 13.43 24.94 26.89
N LEU A 20 14.40 24.21 26.34
CA LEU A 20 14.58 24.06 24.91
C LEU A 20 13.46 23.17 24.38
N ALA A 21 12.42 23.76 23.79
CA ALA A 21 11.43 23.06 22.99
C ALA A 21 12.10 22.58 21.70
N ALA A 22 12.33 21.27 21.59
CA ALA A 22 12.75 20.66 20.34
C ALA A 22 11.61 20.76 19.30
N PRO A 23 11.87 21.20 18.05
CA PRO A 23 10.85 21.19 17.03
C PRO A 23 10.45 19.74 16.73
N ALA A 24 9.16 19.42 16.80
CA ALA A 24 8.60 18.18 16.29
C ALA A 24 8.85 18.14 14.77
N ALA A 25 9.78 17.29 14.34
CA ALA A 25 10.00 17.04 12.93
C ALA A 25 8.73 16.43 12.34
N ALA A 26 8.04 17.19 11.49
CA ALA A 26 6.98 16.66 10.64
C ALA A 26 7.61 15.58 9.74
N GLN A 27 7.31 14.31 10.00
CA GLN A 27 7.70 13.20 9.14
C GLN A 27 6.88 13.29 7.85
N GLY A 28 7.40 14.03 6.88
CA GLY A 28 6.90 14.00 5.53
C GLY A 28 7.08 12.59 4.96
N ASN A 29 6.01 12.01 4.41
CA ASN A 29 6.08 10.82 3.57
C ASN A 29 6.90 11.17 2.33
N SER A 30 8.21 11.03 2.41
CA SER A 30 9.11 11.19 1.27
C SER A 30 8.94 9.98 0.36
N SER A 31 8.46 10.22 -0.87
CA SER A 31 8.63 9.26 -1.96
C SER A 31 10.13 8.87 -2.03
N PRO A 32 10.46 7.58 -2.31
CA PRO A 32 11.84 7.17 -2.36
C PRO A 32 12.60 7.97 -3.41
N GLU A 33 13.84 8.37 -3.06
CA GLU A 33 14.83 8.92 -3.98
C GLU A 33 14.96 8.01 -5.22
N PRO A 34 15.24 8.53 -6.44
CA PRO A 34 15.32 7.78 -7.70
C PRO A 34 16.38 6.67 -7.76
N GLY A 35 17.08 6.39 -6.70
CA GLY A 35 18.21 5.44 -6.66
C GLY A 35 17.92 4.04 -6.09
N HIS A 36 16.68 3.70 -5.69
CA HIS A 36 16.40 2.45 -4.97
C HIS A 36 15.22 1.64 -5.54
N ALA A 37 14.78 1.90 -6.76
CA ALA A 37 13.77 1.07 -7.41
C ALA A 37 14.36 -0.32 -7.71
N LEU A 38 13.66 -1.38 -7.25
CA LEU A 38 14.02 -2.75 -7.60
C LEU A 38 13.52 -3.05 -9.02
N GLU A 39 14.38 -3.61 -9.86
CA GLU A 39 14.04 -3.95 -11.24
C GLU A 39 14.57 -5.34 -11.65
N GLY A 40 13.98 -5.91 -12.70
CA GLY A 40 14.44 -7.16 -13.33
C GLY A 40 14.69 -8.29 -12.32
N ALA A 41 15.81 -8.99 -12.46
CA ALA A 41 16.17 -10.12 -11.62
C ALA A 41 16.33 -9.77 -10.13
N ALA A 42 16.74 -8.54 -9.79
CA ALA A 42 16.84 -8.11 -8.39
C ALA A 42 15.45 -8.02 -7.75
N LEU A 43 14.46 -7.49 -8.47
CA LEU A 43 13.06 -7.45 -8.04
C LEU A 43 12.51 -8.88 -7.83
N VAL A 44 12.70 -9.76 -8.79
CA VAL A 44 12.21 -11.16 -8.71
C VAL A 44 12.82 -11.88 -7.50
N ARG A 45 14.14 -11.76 -7.29
CA ARG A 45 14.81 -12.36 -6.11
C ARG A 45 14.25 -11.82 -4.80
N ALA A 46 14.03 -10.49 -4.71
CA ALA A 46 13.45 -9.87 -3.53
C ALA A 46 12.04 -10.40 -3.25
N LEU A 47 11.19 -10.48 -4.28
CA LEU A 47 9.82 -10.98 -4.15
C LEU A 47 9.77 -12.46 -3.77
N ARG A 48 10.66 -13.31 -4.27
CA ARG A 48 10.79 -14.74 -3.87
C ARG A 48 11.16 -14.89 -2.39
N GLY A 49 11.86 -13.94 -1.82
CA GLY A 49 12.17 -13.89 -0.39
C GLY A 49 10.97 -13.54 0.50
N GLY A 50 9.87 -13.09 -0.07
CA GLY A 50 8.70 -12.64 0.70
C GLY A 50 8.91 -11.31 1.41
N GLY A 51 7.98 -10.96 2.32
CA GLY A 51 8.10 -9.75 3.13
C GLY A 51 7.62 -8.46 2.46
N TYR A 52 7.00 -8.55 1.29
CA TYR A 52 6.44 -7.42 0.55
C TYR A 52 4.93 -7.55 0.40
N THR A 53 4.26 -6.39 0.23
CA THR A 53 2.88 -6.31 -0.21
C THR A 53 2.84 -5.87 -1.67
N LEU A 54 2.15 -6.62 -2.53
CA LEU A 54 1.83 -6.22 -3.90
C LEU A 54 0.42 -5.65 -3.93
N TYR A 55 0.32 -4.34 -4.13
CA TYR A 55 -0.96 -3.63 -4.24
C TYR A 55 -1.32 -3.42 -5.71
N PHE A 56 -2.33 -4.13 -6.18
CA PHE A 56 -2.85 -4.03 -7.55
C PHE A 56 -4.05 -3.09 -7.59
N ARG A 57 -4.08 -2.19 -8.56
CA ARG A 57 -5.36 -1.68 -9.03
C ARG A 57 -6.05 -2.78 -9.84
N HIS A 58 -7.38 -2.94 -9.68
CA HIS A 58 -8.15 -3.86 -10.52
C HIS A 58 -7.74 -3.76 -11.99
N THR A 59 -7.88 -4.85 -12.75
CA THR A 59 -7.59 -4.89 -14.18
C THR A 59 -8.64 -4.11 -14.99
N ALA A 60 -8.47 -4.05 -16.32
CA ALA A 60 -9.26 -3.22 -17.22
C ALA A 60 -10.77 -3.44 -17.06
N THR A 61 -11.52 -2.34 -17.03
CA THR A 61 -12.97 -2.34 -16.79
C THR A 61 -13.74 -1.92 -18.02
N ASP A 62 -15.02 -2.28 -18.08
CA ASP A 62 -15.97 -1.81 -19.09
C ASP A 62 -16.48 -0.40 -18.73
N PHE A 63 -16.00 0.61 -19.45
CA PHE A 63 -16.39 2.00 -19.22
C PHE A 63 -17.80 2.36 -19.69
N SER A 64 -18.52 1.45 -20.37
CA SER A 64 -19.96 1.63 -20.60
C SER A 64 -20.80 1.43 -19.33
N GLN A 65 -20.23 0.77 -18.32
CA GLN A 65 -20.80 0.53 -17.00
C GLN A 65 -20.32 1.57 -15.98
N HIS A 66 -21.10 1.77 -14.92
CA HIS A 66 -20.77 2.74 -13.86
C HIS A 66 -21.36 2.29 -12.51
N ASP A 67 -20.80 2.79 -11.42
CA ASP A 67 -21.23 2.48 -10.04
C ASP A 67 -22.38 3.38 -9.53
N ARG A 68 -23.03 4.20 -10.38
CA ARG A 68 -24.02 5.21 -9.92
C ARG A 68 -25.26 4.60 -9.29
N ALA A 69 -25.67 3.42 -9.76
CA ALA A 69 -26.85 2.70 -9.26
C ALA A 69 -26.49 1.69 -8.17
N MET A 70 -25.26 1.67 -7.70
CA MET A 70 -24.78 0.71 -6.72
C MET A 70 -25.45 0.95 -5.36
N THR A 71 -26.11 -0.09 -4.82
CA THR A 71 -26.73 -0.09 -3.50
C THR A 71 -25.94 -0.91 -2.48
N GLY A 72 -25.04 -1.76 -2.94
CA GLY A 72 -24.21 -2.62 -2.09
C GLY A 72 -23.17 -3.39 -2.90
N TYR A 73 -22.28 -4.09 -2.21
CA TYR A 73 -21.20 -4.82 -2.85
C TYR A 73 -21.62 -6.14 -3.50
N ALA A 74 -22.74 -6.72 -3.07
CA ALA A 74 -23.21 -7.99 -3.62
C ALA A 74 -23.82 -7.85 -5.03
N GLU A 75 -24.33 -6.66 -5.38
CA GLU A 75 -25.05 -6.40 -6.61
C GLU A 75 -24.11 -6.04 -7.78
N CYS A 76 -23.43 -7.05 -8.33
CA CYS A 76 -22.46 -6.82 -9.42
C CYS A 76 -23.07 -6.19 -10.68
N ALA A 77 -24.36 -6.47 -10.96
CA ALA A 77 -25.06 -5.91 -12.13
C ALA A 77 -25.20 -4.38 -12.07
N THR A 78 -25.09 -3.78 -10.89
CA THR A 78 -25.18 -2.33 -10.68
C THR A 78 -23.79 -1.66 -10.54
N GLN A 79 -22.74 -2.42 -10.77
CA GLN A 79 -21.35 -1.95 -10.67
C GLN A 79 -20.68 -1.88 -12.05
N ARG A 80 -19.60 -1.08 -12.13
CA ARG A 80 -18.66 -1.17 -13.24
C ARG A 80 -17.78 -2.40 -13.04
N ASN A 81 -17.87 -3.37 -13.94
CA ASN A 81 -17.20 -4.64 -13.88
C ASN A 81 -15.95 -4.69 -14.78
N LEU A 82 -15.20 -5.77 -14.69
CA LEU A 82 -14.09 -6.02 -15.62
C LEU A 82 -14.63 -6.21 -17.04
N SER A 83 -13.88 -5.71 -18.01
CA SER A 83 -14.05 -6.08 -19.41
C SER A 83 -13.47 -7.48 -19.66
N ASP A 84 -13.76 -8.08 -20.82
CA ASP A 84 -13.14 -9.36 -21.19
C ASP A 84 -11.62 -9.23 -21.33
N ALA A 85 -11.14 -8.10 -21.84
CA ALA A 85 -9.71 -7.77 -21.85
C ALA A 85 -9.12 -7.71 -20.42
N GLY A 86 -9.86 -7.14 -19.46
CA GLY A 86 -9.45 -7.10 -18.06
C GLY A 86 -9.39 -8.48 -17.42
N ARG A 87 -10.33 -9.36 -17.73
CA ARG A 87 -10.31 -10.76 -17.28
C ARG A 87 -9.13 -11.53 -17.86
N ALA A 88 -8.84 -11.36 -19.14
CA ALA A 88 -7.66 -11.95 -19.78
C ALA A 88 -6.36 -11.42 -19.15
N GLN A 89 -6.26 -10.11 -18.94
CA GLN A 89 -5.13 -9.47 -18.27
C GLN A 89 -4.89 -10.02 -16.86
N ALA A 90 -5.96 -10.19 -16.05
CA ALA A 90 -5.84 -10.75 -14.71
C ALA A 90 -5.29 -12.18 -14.71
N ARG A 91 -5.77 -13.04 -15.63
CA ARG A 91 -5.26 -14.40 -15.78
C ARG A 91 -3.79 -14.42 -16.18
N ALA A 92 -3.40 -13.61 -17.16
CA ALA A 92 -2.02 -13.53 -17.63
C ALA A 92 -1.05 -13.07 -16.53
N ILE A 93 -1.43 -12.07 -15.73
CA ILE A 93 -0.66 -11.63 -14.56
C ILE A 93 -0.52 -12.79 -13.54
N GLY A 94 -1.62 -13.47 -13.23
CA GLY A 94 -1.61 -14.61 -12.31
C GLY A 94 -0.73 -15.77 -12.80
N GLU A 95 -0.72 -16.06 -14.10
CA GLU A 95 0.15 -17.06 -14.74
C GLU A 95 1.63 -16.68 -14.60
N ALA A 96 1.97 -15.42 -14.88
CA ALA A 96 3.34 -14.92 -14.72
C ALA A 96 3.82 -14.99 -13.26
N ILE A 97 2.99 -14.61 -12.29
CA ILE A 97 3.28 -14.70 -10.85
C ILE A 97 3.56 -16.14 -10.44
N ARG A 98 2.77 -17.11 -10.94
CA ARG A 98 3.00 -18.55 -10.70
C ARG A 98 4.29 -19.03 -11.38
N ALA A 99 4.52 -18.64 -12.62
CA ALA A 99 5.75 -19.00 -13.36
C ALA A 99 7.02 -18.47 -12.68
N LEU A 100 6.94 -17.29 -12.05
CA LEU A 100 8.01 -16.72 -11.25
C LEU A 100 8.23 -17.44 -9.90
N GLY A 101 7.35 -18.35 -9.49
CA GLY A 101 7.43 -19.05 -8.20
C GLY A 101 7.28 -18.10 -7.01
N LEU A 102 6.48 -17.02 -7.13
CA LEU A 102 6.31 -16.07 -6.04
C LEU A 102 5.46 -16.66 -4.90
N PRO A 103 5.88 -16.52 -3.64
CA PRO A 103 5.23 -17.14 -2.47
C PRO A 103 3.97 -16.36 -2.07
N VAL A 104 2.86 -16.57 -2.77
CA VAL A 104 1.58 -15.89 -2.52
C VAL A 104 0.99 -16.35 -1.18
N GLY A 105 0.98 -15.45 -0.20
CA GLY A 105 0.32 -15.60 1.10
C GLY A 105 -1.13 -15.17 1.09
N GLU A 106 -1.52 -14.22 1.96
CA GLU A 106 -2.89 -13.69 2.01
C GLU A 106 -3.25 -12.91 0.74
N VAL A 107 -4.50 -13.01 0.33
CA VAL A 107 -5.05 -12.28 -0.83
C VAL A 107 -6.27 -11.50 -0.36
N ILE A 108 -6.15 -10.19 -0.27
CA ILE A 108 -7.17 -9.27 0.23
C ILE A 108 -7.70 -8.45 -0.94
N ALA A 109 -9.02 -8.31 -1.05
CA ALA A 109 -9.64 -7.51 -2.09
C ALA A 109 -10.58 -6.45 -1.51
N SER A 110 -10.66 -5.29 -2.14
CA SER A 110 -11.80 -4.41 -1.94
C SER A 110 -13.08 -5.17 -2.29
N PRO A 111 -14.21 -4.99 -1.58
CA PRO A 111 -15.41 -5.81 -1.78
C PRO A 111 -16.15 -5.54 -3.10
N PHE A 112 -15.69 -4.59 -3.93
CA PHE A 112 -16.25 -4.38 -5.28
C PHE A 112 -16.08 -5.61 -6.17
N CYS A 113 -17.05 -5.90 -7.02
CA CYS A 113 -17.00 -7.07 -7.90
C CYS A 113 -15.75 -7.11 -8.76
N ARG A 114 -15.35 -6.01 -9.38
CA ARG A 114 -14.13 -5.91 -10.22
C ARG A 114 -12.84 -6.23 -9.46
N THR A 115 -12.74 -5.84 -8.21
CA THR A 115 -11.54 -6.11 -7.39
C THR A 115 -11.52 -7.54 -6.88
N MET A 116 -12.67 -8.06 -6.43
CA MET A 116 -12.84 -9.46 -6.05
C MET A 116 -12.56 -10.39 -7.23
N GLU A 117 -13.10 -10.08 -8.42
CA GLU A 117 -12.88 -10.86 -9.64
C GLU A 117 -11.41 -10.81 -10.07
N THR A 118 -10.74 -9.64 -10.02
CA THR A 118 -9.31 -9.50 -10.28
C THR A 118 -8.50 -10.45 -9.39
N GLY A 119 -8.74 -10.43 -8.06
CA GLY A 119 -8.01 -11.29 -7.12
C GLY A 119 -8.26 -12.78 -7.37
N ARG A 120 -9.52 -13.18 -7.62
CA ARG A 120 -9.87 -14.57 -7.93
C ARG A 120 -9.23 -15.07 -9.23
N LEU A 121 -9.20 -14.25 -10.27
CA LEU A 121 -8.59 -14.61 -11.55
C LEU A 121 -7.07 -14.71 -11.46
N MET A 122 -6.41 -13.82 -10.69
CA MET A 122 -4.96 -13.85 -10.49
C MET A 122 -4.52 -15.00 -9.57
N PHE A 123 -5.22 -15.22 -8.44
CA PHE A 123 -4.73 -16.02 -7.32
C PHE A 123 -5.64 -17.19 -6.93
N GLY A 124 -6.78 -17.39 -7.58
CA GLY A 124 -7.76 -18.43 -7.27
C GLY A 124 -8.64 -18.12 -6.04
N ARG A 125 -8.32 -17.09 -5.29
CA ARG A 125 -9.03 -16.66 -4.08
C ARG A 125 -8.95 -15.16 -3.88
N ALA A 126 -9.84 -14.60 -3.07
CA ALA A 126 -9.77 -13.23 -2.58
C ALA A 126 -10.70 -13.06 -1.37
N GLU A 127 -10.19 -12.50 -0.29
CA GLU A 127 -10.96 -12.19 0.92
C GLU A 127 -11.39 -10.73 0.90
N PRO A 128 -12.70 -10.43 1.05
CA PRO A 128 -13.18 -9.06 1.00
C PRO A 128 -12.77 -8.27 2.23
N SER A 129 -12.31 -7.02 2.04
CA SER A 129 -12.00 -6.12 3.14
C SER A 129 -12.26 -4.66 2.75
N THR A 130 -13.04 -3.96 3.58
CA THR A 130 -13.25 -2.50 3.45
C THR A 130 -11.99 -1.70 3.81
N ILE A 131 -11.04 -2.28 4.55
CA ILE A 131 -9.76 -1.65 4.88
C ILE A 131 -9.02 -1.23 3.61
N VAL A 132 -8.93 -2.12 2.61
CA VAL A 132 -8.23 -1.81 1.36
C VAL A 132 -9.05 -0.92 0.43
N ARG A 133 -10.33 -0.70 0.72
CA ARG A 133 -11.17 0.31 0.10
C ARG A 133 -10.88 1.71 0.67
N GLY A 134 -10.51 1.78 1.97
CA GLY A 134 -10.23 3.01 2.71
C GLY A 134 -11.46 3.69 3.31
N TYR A 135 -12.65 3.15 3.08
CA TYR A 135 -13.91 3.60 3.70
C TYR A 135 -14.98 2.51 3.64
N GLU A 136 -15.96 2.62 4.51
CA GLU A 136 -17.14 1.75 4.51
C GLU A 136 -18.26 2.34 3.65
N GLY A 137 -19.16 1.46 3.18
CA GLY A 137 -20.24 1.86 2.28
C GLY A 137 -19.77 2.29 0.90
N THR A 138 -20.57 3.08 0.21
CA THR A 138 -20.36 3.44 -1.20
C THR A 138 -19.84 4.86 -1.40
N SER A 139 -19.83 5.69 -0.34
CA SER A 139 -19.41 7.10 -0.41
C SER A 139 -17.99 7.30 0.13
N PRO A 140 -17.09 7.99 -0.59
CA PRO A 140 -15.76 8.35 -0.12
C PRO A 140 -15.74 9.56 0.82
N ALA A 141 -16.89 10.19 1.11
CA ALA A 141 -16.94 11.44 1.88
C ALA A 141 -16.31 11.33 3.28
N ASN A 142 -16.33 10.13 3.87
CA ASN A 142 -15.74 9.84 5.19
C ASN A 142 -14.58 8.86 5.08
N ALA A 143 -13.77 8.94 4.01
CA ALA A 143 -12.63 8.06 3.83
C ALA A 143 -11.61 8.25 4.95
N ASP A 144 -11.31 7.15 5.65
CA ASP A 144 -10.23 7.06 6.64
C ASP A 144 -9.23 6.00 6.17
N TYR A 145 -8.04 6.44 5.84
CA TYR A 145 -6.97 5.57 5.34
C TYR A 145 -6.01 5.09 6.44
N ALA A 146 -6.21 5.45 7.71
CA ALA A 146 -5.31 5.04 8.80
C ALA A 146 -5.18 3.51 8.90
N ARG A 147 -6.30 2.78 8.77
CA ARG A 147 -6.29 1.31 8.78
C ARG A 147 -5.58 0.72 7.55
N LEU A 148 -5.70 1.34 6.39
CA LEU A 148 -4.96 0.95 5.18
C LEU A 148 -3.46 1.17 5.37
N ILE A 149 -3.05 2.34 5.87
CA ILE A 149 -1.64 2.63 6.17
C ILE A 149 -1.08 1.61 7.16
N ALA A 150 -1.80 1.31 8.25
CA ALA A 150 -1.39 0.31 9.22
C ALA A 150 -1.24 -1.10 8.62
N LEU A 151 -2.16 -1.51 7.72
CA LEU A 151 -2.06 -2.76 7.00
C LEU A 151 -0.82 -2.80 6.09
N LEU A 152 -0.55 -1.73 5.32
CA LEU A 152 0.60 -1.65 4.41
C LEU A 152 1.94 -1.54 5.16
N ALA A 153 1.95 -0.97 6.35
CA ALA A 153 3.11 -0.88 7.25
C ALA A 153 3.40 -2.21 7.97
N SER A 154 2.41 -3.10 8.10
CA SER A 154 2.60 -4.39 8.74
C SER A 154 3.22 -5.41 7.78
N PRO A 155 4.22 -6.21 8.20
CA PRO A 155 4.77 -7.25 7.36
C PRO A 155 3.74 -8.36 7.08
N PRO A 156 3.76 -8.98 5.89
CA PRO A 156 3.03 -10.22 5.65
C PRO A 156 3.59 -11.37 6.49
N ALA A 157 2.94 -12.54 6.48
CA ALA A 157 3.45 -13.74 7.14
C ALA A 157 4.88 -14.05 6.63
N PRO A 158 5.79 -14.53 7.50
CA PRO A 158 7.18 -14.80 7.13
C PRO A 158 7.31 -15.66 5.87
N GLY A 159 8.19 -15.25 4.96
CA GLY A 159 8.45 -15.95 3.70
C GLY A 159 7.33 -15.84 2.67
N THR A 160 6.31 -15.03 2.89
CA THR A 160 5.19 -14.85 1.95
C THR A 160 5.05 -13.42 1.46
N LEU A 161 4.23 -13.25 0.42
CA LEU A 161 3.77 -11.95 -0.10
C LEU A 161 2.31 -11.74 0.24
N ARG A 162 1.94 -10.53 0.66
CA ARG A 162 0.54 -10.10 0.73
C ARG A 162 0.12 -9.57 -0.62
N MET A 163 -1.00 -10.05 -1.16
CA MET A 163 -1.61 -9.56 -2.38
C MET A 163 -2.85 -8.74 -2.06
N ILE A 164 -2.91 -7.53 -2.57
CA ILE A 164 -4.07 -6.65 -2.43
C ILE A 164 -4.59 -6.30 -3.82
N THR A 165 -5.87 -6.54 -4.08
CA THR A 165 -6.56 -6.07 -5.28
C THR A 165 -7.57 -5.01 -4.89
N SER A 166 -7.35 -3.77 -5.32
CA SER A 166 -8.15 -2.62 -4.91
C SER A 166 -8.23 -1.56 -6.02
N HIS A 167 -8.22 -0.30 -5.66
CA HIS A 167 -8.45 0.84 -6.55
C HIS A 167 -7.26 1.80 -6.54
N GLY A 168 -7.17 2.63 -7.59
CA GLY A 168 -6.12 3.65 -7.67
C GLY A 168 -6.29 4.79 -6.65
N ASN A 169 -7.53 5.18 -6.31
CA ASN A 169 -7.77 6.29 -5.40
C ASN A 169 -7.26 6.04 -3.97
N PRO A 170 -7.57 4.91 -3.29
CA PRO A 170 -7.00 4.59 -1.99
C PRO A 170 -5.47 4.56 -2.02
N PHE A 171 -4.88 3.94 -3.05
CA PHE A 171 -3.43 3.91 -3.21
C PHE A 171 -2.84 5.31 -3.31
N ARG A 172 -3.39 6.17 -4.20
CA ARG A 172 -2.91 7.54 -4.35
C ARG A 172 -3.06 8.36 -3.06
N ALA A 173 -4.11 8.12 -2.29
CA ALA A 173 -4.31 8.83 -1.02
C ALA A 173 -3.23 8.53 0.01
N VAL A 174 -2.69 7.29 0.04
CA VAL A 174 -1.69 6.87 1.03
C VAL A 174 -0.25 6.88 0.52
N ALA A 175 -0.02 6.73 -0.79
CA ALA A 175 1.30 6.64 -1.40
C ALA A 175 1.67 7.88 -2.25
N GLY A 176 0.72 8.80 -2.46
CA GLY A 176 0.92 9.95 -3.34
C GLY A 176 0.87 9.60 -4.85
N PRO A 177 1.15 10.61 -5.72
CA PRO A 177 1.25 10.40 -7.15
C PRO A 177 2.51 9.62 -7.55
N PRO A 178 2.52 9.04 -8.77
CA PRO A 178 1.45 8.97 -9.74
C PRO A 178 0.39 7.93 -9.42
N HIS A 179 -0.82 8.08 -10.00
CA HIS A 179 -1.91 7.12 -9.87
C HIS A 179 -1.53 5.77 -10.51
N LEU A 180 -2.00 4.64 -9.95
CA LEU A 180 -1.84 3.34 -10.58
C LEU A 180 -2.74 3.22 -11.81
N GLY A 181 -2.20 2.72 -12.92
CA GLY A 181 -2.98 2.26 -14.08
C GLY A 181 -3.83 1.03 -13.75
N GLU A 182 -4.85 0.70 -14.57
CA GLU A 182 -5.62 -0.55 -14.41
C GLU A 182 -4.69 -1.76 -14.62
N GLY A 183 -4.70 -2.69 -13.66
CA GLY A 183 -3.82 -3.86 -13.64
C GLY A 183 -2.38 -3.59 -13.18
N GLU A 184 -2.00 -2.34 -12.94
CA GLU A 184 -0.67 -2.01 -12.42
C GLU A 184 -0.55 -2.39 -10.94
N ALA A 185 0.62 -2.92 -10.57
CA ALA A 185 1.01 -3.24 -9.20
C ALA A 185 2.04 -2.26 -8.66
N ALA A 186 1.91 -1.87 -7.39
CA ALA A 186 2.98 -1.31 -6.59
C ALA A 186 3.52 -2.37 -5.64
N VAL A 187 4.84 -2.48 -5.54
CA VAL A 187 5.54 -3.34 -4.59
C VAL A 187 5.91 -2.50 -3.38
N LEU A 188 5.39 -2.88 -2.23
CA LEU A 188 5.50 -2.13 -0.99
C LEU A 188 6.34 -2.91 0.02
N LYS A 189 7.29 -2.22 0.64
CA LYS A 189 8.09 -2.76 1.75
C LYS A 189 7.66 -2.08 3.05
N PRO A 190 7.28 -2.81 4.10
CA PRO A 190 7.04 -2.23 5.43
C PRO A 190 8.27 -1.48 5.94
N ALA A 191 8.05 -0.31 6.56
CA ALA A 191 9.11 0.58 7.06
C ALA A 191 8.66 1.26 8.37
N GLY A 192 8.75 0.54 9.50
CA GLY A 192 8.27 1.02 10.79
C GLY A 192 6.75 1.21 10.83
N ALA A 193 6.29 2.43 11.10
CA ALA A 193 4.86 2.78 11.11
C ALA A 193 4.32 3.16 9.71
N SER A 194 5.11 2.99 8.65
CA SER A 194 4.80 3.36 7.28
C SER A 194 5.27 2.26 6.30
N PHE A 195 5.28 2.55 5.03
CA PHE A 195 5.78 1.67 3.97
C PHE A 195 6.53 2.49 2.91
N VAL A 196 7.33 1.82 2.09
CA VAL A 196 8.03 2.40 0.95
C VAL A 196 7.60 1.67 -0.32
N VAL A 197 7.33 2.42 -1.39
CA VAL A 197 7.13 1.87 -2.73
C VAL A 197 8.51 1.59 -3.33
N VAL A 198 8.86 0.31 -3.51
CA VAL A 198 10.19 -0.11 -3.99
C VAL A 198 10.19 -0.49 -5.47
N ALA A 199 9.03 -0.74 -6.06
CA ALA A 199 8.87 -0.96 -7.51
C ALA A 199 7.43 -0.72 -7.95
N ARG A 200 7.25 -0.55 -9.25
CA ARG A 200 5.94 -0.56 -9.93
C ARG A 200 6.04 -1.51 -11.12
N ILE A 201 5.04 -2.33 -11.33
CA ILE A 201 5.00 -3.34 -12.39
C ILE A 201 3.74 -3.10 -13.23
N ARG A 202 3.91 -2.74 -14.48
CA ARG A 202 2.79 -2.59 -15.42
C ARG A 202 2.27 -3.97 -15.84
N PRO A 203 1.02 -4.08 -16.28
CA PRO A 203 0.46 -5.36 -16.71
C PRO A 203 1.31 -6.11 -17.74
N GLY A 204 1.89 -5.39 -18.71
CA GLY A 204 2.73 -5.98 -19.76
C GLY A 204 4.13 -6.40 -19.30
N ASP A 205 4.62 -5.88 -18.18
CA ASP A 205 5.99 -6.16 -17.73
C ASP A 205 6.13 -7.55 -17.08
N TRP A 206 5.02 -8.15 -16.63
CA TRP A 206 5.00 -9.46 -15.95
C TRP A 206 5.53 -10.59 -16.81
N ALA A 207 5.19 -10.60 -18.11
CA ALA A 207 5.67 -11.62 -19.06
C ALA A 207 7.19 -11.57 -19.21
N GLY A 208 7.76 -10.38 -19.39
CA GLY A 208 9.22 -10.20 -19.51
C GLY A 208 9.98 -10.58 -18.25
N LEU A 209 9.41 -10.30 -17.05
CA LEU A 209 9.98 -10.78 -15.79
C LEU A 209 10.00 -12.31 -15.74
N ALA A 210 8.93 -12.99 -16.18
CA ALA A 210 8.86 -14.45 -16.18
C ALA A 210 9.77 -15.09 -17.24
N GLU A 211 9.97 -14.46 -18.41
CA GLU A 211 10.86 -14.94 -19.46
C GLU A 211 12.33 -14.83 -19.05
N SER A 212 12.73 -13.70 -18.48
CA SER A 212 14.12 -13.48 -18.03
C SER A 212 14.61 -14.47 -16.97
N GLU A 213 13.70 -15.17 -16.29
CA GLU A 213 14.04 -16.19 -15.30
C GLU A 213 14.07 -17.60 -15.88
N ARG A 214 13.53 -17.83 -17.08
CA ARG A 214 13.61 -19.12 -17.80
C ARG A 214 14.90 -19.32 -18.58
N GLU A 215 15.56 -18.21 -18.91
CA GLU A 215 16.82 -18.21 -19.67
C GLU A 215 18.07 -18.40 -18.79
N LYS A 216 17.90 -18.56 -17.48
CA LYS A 216 19.00 -18.80 -16.50
C LYS A 216 19.05 -20.22 -16.03
#